data_9d9c646f0ce61634a7630c3932a8f029
#
_entry.id   9d9c646f0ce61634a7630c3932a8f029
#
_cell.length_a   1.000
_cell.length_b   1.000
_cell.length_c   1.000
_cell.angle_alpha   90.00
_cell.angle_beta   90.00
_cell.angle_gamma   90.00
#
_symmetry.space_group_name_H-M   'P 1'
#
loop_
_entity.id
_entity.type
_entity.pdbx_description
1 polymer ?
#
loop_
_entity_poly.entity_id
_entity_poly.type
_entity_poly.pdbx_seq_one_letter_code
_entity_poly.pdbx_strand_id
1 'polypeptide(L)'
;MTHMRRPEDEEDAALPLELKRRWEHLDEIMKDKDLDALLIAGNSAVGSAAFGSFRYFTSHKVYFGYQAIVARPGKPVMVCASSVLHKRALTQKGFTDIRLSPDILGSVLSTLNEGPMRRLGVSLAILPSSWYIELEKMNVALLDITDEIVAVRNERSDYELKATRESARIGDIGYKAMIDMAKPGVRLSDLHTELDYVLKMAGAEETFTLMSNGKFSLKDNHLPCINAYTWPDDRCIEYGDCVAMEITPRYKGYWTQMVRTICVGEQNTDLYIAHKAQIEVIGSMIKLLKPGVRLDDVVTHMWEVSKDLGFIAKLPSCHLAGIDLDEGWQYSMESDIVLMENMTFILHPTLITPDIDFGIFWGESYLVSDDGGFCLSSSGNELITV
;
A
#
# COMPACT_ATOMS: atom_id res chain seq x y z
N MET A 1 -19.85 25.14 7.76
CA MET A 1 -19.14 24.27 6.80
C MET A 1 -17.67 24.62 6.90
N THR A 2 -16.92 23.86 7.67
CA THR A 2 -15.46 23.97 7.72
C THR A 2 -14.94 23.46 6.38
N HIS A 3 -14.25 24.31 5.61
CA HIS A 3 -13.64 23.88 4.36
C HIS A 3 -12.70 22.71 4.65
N MET A 4 -12.99 21.53 4.07
CA MET A 4 -12.07 20.41 4.06
C MET A 4 -10.78 20.85 3.36
N ARG A 5 -9.71 21.07 4.12
CA ARG A 5 -8.37 21.18 3.54
C ARG A 5 -7.98 19.76 3.11
N ARG A 6 -7.72 19.58 1.84
CA ARG A 6 -7.15 18.32 1.37
C ARG A 6 -5.71 18.24 1.90
N PRO A 7 -5.25 17.07 2.33
CA PRO A 7 -3.86 16.87 2.77
C PRO A 7 -2.83 17.37 1.74
N GLU A 8 -3.20 17.28 0.48
CA GLU A 8 -2.39 17.72 -0.67
C GLU A 8 -2.29 19.26 -0.79
N ASP A 9 -3.21 20.00 -0.18
CA ASP A 9 -3.28 21.47 -0.29
C ASP A 9 -2.58 22.18 0.87
N GLU A 10 -2.10 21.46 1.89
CA GLU A 10 -1.29 22.03 2.97
C GLU A 10 0.15 22.23 2.49
N GLU A 11 0.64 23.44 2.63
CA GLU A 11 2.06 23.77 2.42
C GLU A 11 2.87 23.00 3.48
N ASP A 12 3.47 21.89 3.10
CA ASP A 12 4.29 21.08 3.98
C ASP A 12 5.73 21.60 3.94
N ALA A 13 6.11 22.30 4.99
CA ALA A 13 7.44 22.93 5.07
C ALA A 13 8.60 21.89 5.06
N ALA A 14 8.34 20.64 5.40
CA ALA A 14 9.35 19.58 5.41
C ALA A 14 9.53 18.92 4.03
N LEU A 15 8.55 19.03 3.13
CA LEU A 15 8.57 18.35 1.85
C LEU A 15 9.80 18.65 0.97
N PRO A 16 10.30 19.91 0.86
CA PRO A 16 11.49 20.16 0.04
C PRO A 16 12.74 19.44 0.53
N LEU A 17 12.91 19.30 1.85
CA LEU A 17 14.01 18.57 2.44
C LEU A 17 13.87 17.06 2.21
N GLU A 18 12.65 16.55 2.34
CA GLU A 18 12.34 15.15 2.06
C GLU A 18 12.59 14.79 0.59
N LEU A 19 12.15 15.63 -0.37
CA LEU A 19 12.43 15.40 -1.78
C LEU A 19 13.92 15.41 -2.08
N LYS A 20 14.68 16.31 -1.44
CA LYS A 20 16.14 16.32 -1.59
C LYS A 20 16.77 15.00 -1.14
N ARG A 21 16.38 14.47 0.03
CA ARG A 21 16.83 13.16 0.52
C ARG A 21 16.54 12.05 -0.51
N ARG A 22 15.32 12.02 -1.04
CA ARG A 22 14.91 11.01 -2.03
C ARG A 22 15.72 11.11 -3.33
N TRP A 23 16.09 12.31 -3.75
CA TRP A 23 16.91 12.49 -4.96
C TRP A 23 18.38 12.12 -4.72
N GLU A 24 18.90 12.28 -3.51
CA GLU A 24 20.22 11.79 -3.13
C GLU A 24 20.33 10.28 -3.35
N HIS A 25 19.28 9.50 -3.05
CA HIS A 25 19.25 8.08 -3.38
C HIS A 25 19.26 7.79 -4.89
N LEU A 26 18.62 8.64 -5.72
CA LEU A 26 18.74 8.49 -7.18
C LEU A 26 20.19 8.71 -7.65
N ASP A 27 20.87 9.67 -7.05
CA ASP A 27 22.30 9.91 -7.35
C ASP A 27 23.18 8.73 -6.91
N GLU A 28 22.87 8.11 -5.79
CA GLU A 28 23.55 6.90 -5.31
C GLU A 28 23.32 5.72 -6.25
N ILE A 29 22.08 5.44 -6.65
CA ILE A 29 21.76 4.39 -7.63
C ILE A 29 22.53 4.62 -8.94
N MET A 30 22.53 5.87 -9.46
CA MET A 30 23.27 6.20 -10.67
C MET A 30 24.75 5.94 -10.54
N LYS A 31 25.34 6.31 -9.41
CA LYS A 31 26.76 6.08 -9.13
C LYS A 31 27.09 4.59 -9.04
N ASP A 32 26.32 3.83 -8.27
CA ASP A 32 26.61 2.41 -7.99
C ASP A 32 26.44 1.53 -9.24
N LYS A 33 25.50 1.90 -10.10
CA LYS A 33 25.22 1.18 -11.36
C LYS A 33 25.97 1.76 -12.59
N ASP A 34 26.79 2.79 -12.41
CA ASP A 34 27.45 3.52 -13.51
C ASP A 34 26.47 3.98 -14.59
N LEU A 35 25.41 4.70 -14.17
CA LEU A 35 24.37 5.19 -15.06
C LEU A 35 24.57 6.66 -15.40
N ASP A 36 24.33 7.02 -16.67
CA ASP A 36 24.38 8.42 -17.14
C ASP A 36 23.06 9.16 -16.80
N ALA A 37 21.95 8.43 -16.67
CA ALA A 37 20.65 8.96 -16.28
C ALA A 37 19.71 7.87 -15.77
N LEU A 38 18.59 8.30 -15.15
CA LEU A 38 17.44 7.48 -14.79
C LEU A 38 16.17 8.00 -15.45
N LEU A 39 15.30 7.09 -15.86
CA LEU A 39 13.95 7.40 -16.30
C LEU A 39 12.93 6.72 -15.36
N ILE A 40 12.10 7.51 -14.72
CA ILE A 40 11.00 7.03 -13.91
C ILE A 40 9.69 7.48 -14.53
N ALA A 41 8.93 6.54 -15.08
CA ALA A 41 7.60 6.77 -15.57
C ALA A 41 6.60 6.75 -14.40
N GLY A 42 5.50 7.49 -14.54
CA GLY A 42 4.38 7.47 -13.59
C GLY A 42 3.06 7.54 -14.33
N ASN A 43 2.08 6.84 -13.82
CA ASN A 43 0.71 6.86 -14.30
C ASN A 43 -0.29 6.98 -13.15
N SER A 44 -1.58 6.95 -13.45
CA SER A 44 -2.65 7.04 -12.45
C SER A 44 -3.02 5.69 -11.82
N ALA A 45 -2.35 4.60 -12.17
CA ALA A 45 -2.65 3.30 -11.58
C ALA A 45 -2.30 3.30 -10.09
N VAL A 46 -3.16 2.68 -9.33
CA VAL A 46 -2.93 2.27 -7.96
C VAL A 46 -2.60 0.78 -8.02
N GLY A 47 -1.47 0.39 -7.50
CA GLY A 47 -1.06 -0.98 -7.66
C GLY A 47 0.07 -1.39 -6.77
N SER A 48 0.74 -2.43 -7.19
CA SER A 48 1.92 -3.01 -6.57
C SER A 48 3.19 -2.55 -7.28
N ALA A 49 4.28 -2.67 -6.58
CA ALA A 49 5.63 -2.66 -7.09
C ALA A 49 5.96 -1.52 -8.08
N ALA A 50 6.55 -0.47 -7.58
CA ALA A 50 7.09 0.66 -8.33
C ALA A 50 6.08 1.63 -8.99
N PHE A 51 4.76 1.34 -9.03
CA PHE A 51 3.77 2.27 -9.60
C PHE A 51 3.77 3.64 -8.90
N GLY A 52 3.99 3.66 -7.58
CA GLY A 52 4.10 4.87 -6.78
C GLY A 52 5.41 5.65 -6.94
N SER A 53 6.39 5.16 -7.70
CA SER A 53 7.74 5.74 -7.76
C SER A 53 7.76 7.18 -8.24
N PHE A 54 7.00 7.52 -9.28
CA PHE A 54 6.89 8.91 -9.73
C PHE A 54 6.39 9.81 -8.59
N ARG A 55 5.35 9.39 -7.88
CA ARG A 55 4.80 10.13 -6.73
C ARG A 55 5.81 10.22 -5.59
N TYR A 56 6.55 9.17 -5.30
CA TYR A 56 7.58 9.17 -4.28
C TYR A 56 8.61 10.27 -4.54
N PHE A 57 9.14 10.35 -5.75
CA PHE A 57 10.18 11.31 -6.10
C PHE A 57 9.68 12.72 -6.42
N THR A 58 8.37 12.92 -6.62
CA THR A 58 7.79 14.23 -6.95
C THR A 58 6.79 14.74 -5.93
N SER A 59 6.21 13.87 -5.09
CA SER A 59 5.02 14.14 -4.28
C SER A 59 3.77 14.51 -5.10
N HIS A 60 3.80 14.32 -6.42
CA HIS A 60 2.66 14.61 -7.29
C HIS A 60 1.86 13.35 -7.62
N LYS A 61 0.52 13.44 -7.47
CA LYS A 61 -0.40 12.43 -7.93
C LYS A 61 -0.65 12.60 -9.43
N VAL A 62 -0.48 11.51 -10.19
CA VAL A 62 -0.88 11.47 -11.59
C VAL A 62 -2.35 11.10 -11.66
N TYR A 63 -3.16 11.92 -12.34
CA TYR A 63 -4.61 11.68 -12.47
C TYR A 63 -4.96 10.98 -13.78
N PHE A 64 -4.18 11.20 -14.83
CA PHE A 64 -4.40 10.60 -16.15
C PHE A 64 -3.12 10.60 -16.97
N GLY A 65 -3.02 9.65 -17.91
CA GLY A 65 -1.89 9.51 -18.81
C GLY A 65 -0.59 9.15 -18.09
N TYR A 66 0.50 9.44 -18.76
CA TYR A 66 1.86 9.26 -18.21
C TYR A 66 2.51 10.60 -17.90
N GLN A 67 3.37 10.59 -16.91
CA GLN A 67 4.32 11.63 -16.56
C GLN A 67 5.70 10.98 -16.45
N ALA A 68 6.76 11.77 -16.38
CA ALA A 68 8.10 11.22 -16.24
C ALA A 68 9.02 12.09 -15.40
N ILE A 69 10.00 11.45 -14.78
CA ILE A 69 11.22 12.07 -14.28
C ILE A 69 12.36 11.56 -15.15
N VAL A 70 13.17 12.48 -15.67
CA VAL A 70 14.49 12.18 -16.22
C VAL A 70 15.50 12.76 -15.24
N ALA A 71 16.21 11.91 -14.52
CA ALA A 71 17.23 12.33 -13.56
C ALA A 71 18.63 12.12 -14.14
N ARG A 72 19.46 13.14 -14.02
CA ARG A 72 20.91 13.08 -14.14
C ARG A 72 21.51 13.48 -12.81
N PRO A 73 22.76 13.14 -12.49
CA PRO A 73 23.35 13.47 -11.20
C PRO A 73 23.07 14.93 -10.77
N GLY A 74 22.36 15.10 -9.65
CA GLY A 74 21.97 16.39 -9.08
C GLY A 74 20.95 17.21 -9.88
N LYS A 75 20.36 16.68 -10.96
CA LYS A 75 19.50 17.46 -11.89
C LYS A 75 18.26 16.65 -12.34
N PRO A 76 17.26 16.46 -11.48
CA PRO A 76 16.01 15.85 -11.91
C PRO A 76 15.18 16.83 -12.75
N VAL A 77 14.67 16.36 -13.89
CA VAL A 77 13.72 17.05 -14.77
C VAL A 77 12.38 16.34 -14.69
N MET A 78 11.32 17.07 -14.38
CA MET A 78 9.96 16.52 -14.38
C MET A 78 9.22 16.90 -15.66
N VAL A 79 8.69 15.91 -16.38
CA VAL A 79 7.89 16.11 -17.60
C VAL A 79 6.42 15.84 -17.28
N CYS A 80 5.59 16.85 -17.46
CA CYS A 80 4.16 16.85 -17.14
C CYS A 80 3.30 16.93 -18.40
N ALA A 81 2.24 16.10 -18.49
CA ALA A 81 1.28 16.11 -19.61
C ALA A 81 0.21 17.19 -19.46
N SER A 82 -0.08 17.68 -18.28
CA SER A 82 -1.18 18.60 -18.05
C SER A 82 -0.72 19.93 -17.48
N SER A 83 -1.37 21.01 -17.94
CA SER A 83 -1.11 22.36 -17.43
C SER A 83 -1.46 22.52 -15.94
N VAL A 84 -2.41 21.74 -15.42
CA VAL A 84 -2.79 21.74 -14.01
C VAL A 84 -1.65 21.17 -13.17
N LEU A 85 -1.13 20.00 -13.53
CA LEU A 85 -0.01 19.38 -12.84
C LEU A 85 1.25 20.25 -12.93
N HIS A 86 1.52 20.81 -14.10
CA HIS A 86 2.65 21.72 -14.32
C HIS A 86 2.57 22.96 -13.42
N LYS A 87 1.41 23.63 -13.36
CA LYS A 87 1.22 24.80 -12.47
C LYS A 87 1.41 24.42 -11.01
N ARG A 88 0.88 23.29 -10.59
CA ARG A 88 1.04 22.79 -9.23
C ARG A 88 2.52 22.51 -8.92
N ALA A 89 3.23 21.83 -9.83
CA ALA A 89 4.65 21.54 -9.68
C ALA A 89 5.50 22.82 -9.56
N LEU A 90 5.18 23.86 -10.31
CA LEU A 90 5.87 25.18 -10.22
C LEU A 90 5.68 25.85 -8.86
N THR A 91 4.57 25.61 -8.16
CA THR A 91 4.34 26.15 -6.81
C THR A 91 5.05 25.34 -5.73
N GLN A 92 5.41 24.11 -6.00
CA GLN A 92 6.08 23.23 -5.06
C GLN A 92 7.59 23.48 -5.10
N LYS A 93 8.15 23.75 -3.93
CA LYS A 93 9.61 23.91 -3.81
C LYS A 93 10.28 22.54 -3.97
N GLY A 94 11.25 22.44 -4.86
CA GLY A 94 12.02 21.22 -5.06
C GLY A 94 12.52 21.07 -6.48
N PHE A 95 11.66 20.96 -7.48
CA PHE A 95 12.05 20.91 -8.88
C PHE A 95 12.40 22.27 -9.42
N THR A 96 13.51 22.35 -10.17
CA THR A 96 13.96 23.57 -10.87
C THR A 96 13.69 23.49 -12.36
N ASP A 97 13.59 22.30 -12.95
CA ASP A 97 13.26 22.06 -14.35
C ASP A 97 11.98 21.25 -14.48
N ILE A 98 10.90 21.89 -14.88
CA ILE A 98 9.58 21.29 -15.02
C ILE A 98 9.06 21.64 -16.41
N ARG A 99 8.87 20.61 -17.23
CA ARG A 99 8.51 20.76 -18.64
C ARG A 99 7.07 20.32 -18.87
N LEU A 100 6.30 21.17 -19.53
CA LEU A 100 4.95 20.83 -19.99
C LEU A 100 5.03 20.34 -21.44
N SER A 101 4.58 19.12 -21.69
CA SER A 101 4.49 18.56 -23.04
C SER A 101 3.27 17.68 -23.20
N PRO A 102 2.45 17.84 -24.23
CA PRO A 102 1.40 16.88 -24.56
C PRO A 102 1.99 15.57 -25.12
N ASP A 103 3.19 15.60 -25.68
CA ASP A 103 3.99 14.45 -26.08
C ASP A 103 5.06 14.16 -25.01
N ILE A 104 4.70 13.37 -24.04
CA ILE A 104 5.60 13.02 -22.94
C ILE A 104 6.80 12.24 -23.44
N LEU A 105 6.59 11.23 -24.28
CA LEU A 105 7.67 10.40 -24.80
C LEU A 105 8.68 11.22 -25.63
N GLY A 106 8.20 12.04 -26.56
CA GLY A 106 9.07 12.92 -27.33
C GLY A 106 9.87 13.88 -26.45
N SER A 107 9.24 14.42 -25.37
CA SER A 107 9.92 15.27 -24.41
C SER A 107 10.96 14.51 -23.57
N VAL A 108 10.66 13.27 -23.18
CA VAL A 108 11.61 12.38 -22.48
C VAL A 108 12.83 12.11 -23.37
N LEU A 109 12.60 11.69 -24.62
CA LEU A 109 13.70 11.40 -25.58
C LEU A 109 14.54 12.65 -25.85
N SER A 110 13.92 13.82 -25.99
CA SER A 110 14.63 15.09 -26.14
C SER A 110 15.50 15.39 -24.92
N THR A 111 14.96 15.21 -23.70
CA THR A 111 15.68 15.46 -22.45
C THR A 111 16.85 14.50 -22.26
N LEU A 112 16.67 13.23 -22.63
CA LEU A 112 17.74 12.22 -22.61
C LEU A 112 18.88 12.57 -23.59
N ASN A 113 18.57 13.22 -24.70
CA ASN A 113 19.55 13.65 -25.70
C ASN A 113 20.30 14.95 -25.35
N GLU A 114 20.00 15.62 -24.24
CA GLU A 114 20.68 16.85 -23.81
C GLU A 114 22.11 16.63 -23.29
N GLY A 115 22.54 15.39 -23.15
CA GLY A 115 23.88 15.03 -22.72
C GLY A 115 24.31 13.65 -23.21
N PRO A 116 25.58 13.27 -22.96
CA PRO A 116 26.08 11.96 -23.36
C PRO A 116 25.26 10.88 -22.62
N MET A 117 24.96 9.78 -23.34
CA MET A 117 24.13 8.69 -22.84
C MET A 117 24.67 7.37 -23.35
N ARG A 118 25.13 6.52 -22.46
CA ARG A 118 25.57 5.14 -22.73
C ARG A 118 24.75 4.12 -21.96
N ARG A 119 24.36 4.48 -20.73
CA ARG A 119 23.68 3.60 -19.78
C ARG A 119 22.51 4.36 -19.14
N LEU A 120 21.31 3.86 -19.35
CA LEU A 120 20.07 4.43 -18.82
C LEU A 120 19.40 3.44 -17.86
N GLY A 121 19.20 3.86 -16.62
CA GLY A 121 18.39 3.13 -15.67
C GLY A 121 16.91 3.37 -15.91
N VAL A 122 16.12 2.32 -15.97
CA VAL A 122 14.67 2.38 -16.16
C VAL A 122 13.98 1.40 -15.20
N SER A 123 12.82 1.76 -14.67
CA SER A 123 12.00 0.78 -13.95
C SER A 123 11.13 0.05 -14.97
N LEU A 124 11.53 -1.16 -15.35
CA LEU A 124 10.84 -1.94 -16.39
C LEU A 124 9.43 -2.36 -15.97
N ALA A 125 9.18 -2.51 -14.68
CA ALA A 125 7.88 -2.89 -14.16
C ALA A 125 6.74 -1.94 -14.56
N ILE A 126 7.04 -0.65 -14.72
CA ILE A 126 6.05 0.39 -15.02
C ILE A 126 6.30 1.12 -16.32
N LEU A 127 7.40 0.79 -17.02
CA LEU A 127 7.73 1.42 -18.29
C LEU A 127 6.74 0.97 -19.37
N PRO A 128 6.02 1.88 -20.05
CA PRO A 128 5.19 1.49 -21.18
C PRO A 128 6.00 0.79 -22.28
N SER A 129 5.48 -0.30 -22.83
CA SER A 129 6.18 -1.04 -23.90
C SER A 129 6.48 -0.17 -25.13
N SER A 130 5.61 0.79 -25.45
CA SER A 130 5.86 1.75 -26.51
C SER A 130 7.07 2.65 -26.24
N TRP A 131 7.31 3.01 -24.97
CA TRP A 131 8.48 3.78 -24.59
C TRP A 131 9.75 2.93 -24.66
N TYR A 132 9.67 1.69 -24.19
CA TYR A 132 10.78 0.73 -24.30
C TYR A 132 11.29 0.59 -25.74
N ILE A 133 10.37 0.41 -26.70
CA ILE A 133 10.69 0.30 -28.12
C ILE A 133 11.42 1.54 -28.66
N GLU A 134 11.04 2.73 -28.25
CA GLU A 134 11.70 3.96 -28.68
C GLU A 134 13.07 4.15 -28.00
N LEU A 135 13.19 3.78 -26.74
CA LEU A 135 14.46 3.83 -26.01
C LEU A 135 15.49 2.85 -26.59
N GLU A 136 15.08 1.66 -27.02
CA GLU A 136 15.97 0.71 -27.68
C GLU A 136 16.61 1.30 -28.98
N LYS A 137 15.89 2.17 -29.70
CA LYS A 137 16.41 2.82 -30.89
C LYS A 137 17.51 3.86 -30.61
N MET A 138 17.65 4.29 -29.33
CA MET A 138 18.69 5.26 -28.95
C MET A 138 20.11 4.65 -28.90
N ASN A 139 20.24 3.34 -29.06
CA ASN A 139 21.52 2.62 -28.96
C ASN A 139 22.24 2.86 -27.62
N VAL A 140 21.47 2.87 -26.51
CA VAL A 140 21.92 2.97 -25.12
C VAL A 140 21.70 1.64 -24.41
N ALA A 141 22.52 1.31 -23.43
CA ALA A 141 22.27 0.14 -22.58
C ALA A 141 21.16 0.48 -21.57
N LEU A 142 20.03 -0.22 -21.65
CA LEU A 142 18.95 -0.11 -20.68
C LEU A 142 19.20 -1.08 -19.52
N LEU A 143 19.18 -0.58 -18.31
CA LEU A 143 19.32 -1.37 -17.09
C LEU A 143 18.04 -1.27 -16.27
N ASP A 144 17.51 -2.41 -15.85
CA ASP A 144 16.41 -2.42 -14.89
C ASP A 144 16.91 -1.99 -13.51
N ILE A 145 16.23 -1.02 -12.94
CA ILE A 145 16.49 -0.49 -11.58
C ILE A 145 15.26 -0.58 -10.69
N THR A 146 14.33 -1.45 -11.04
CA THR A 146 13.07 -1.56 -10.30
C THR A 146 13.32 -1.93 -8.84
N ASP A 147 14.19 -2.89 -8.59
CA ASP A 147 14.48 -3.39 -7.23
C ASP A 147 15.18 -2.31 -6.38
N GLU A 148 16.11 -1.54 -6.96
CA GLU A 148 16.78 -0.44 -6.29
C GLU A 148 15.79 0.67 -5.89
N ILE A 149 14.86 1.00 -6.78
CA ILE A 149 13.80 1.99 -6.51
C ILE A 149 12.88 1.49 -5.38
N VAL A 150 12.49 0.22 -5.39
CA VAL A 150 11.66 -0.38 -4.33
C VAL A 150 12.41 -0.40 -3.00
N ALA A 151 13.69 -0.77 -3.01
CA ALA A 151 14.53 -0.80 -1.79
C ALA A 151 14.61 0.58 -1.13
N VAL A 152 14.89 1.64 -1.90
CA VAL A 152 14.93 3.03 -1.38
C VAL A 152 13.60 3.45 -0.77
N ARG A 153 12.48 3.02 -1.34
CA ARG A 153 11.15 3.36 -0.85
C ARG A 153 10.80 2.65 0.46
N ASN A 154 11.47 1.57 0.78
CA ASN A 154 11.28 0.83 2.03
C ASN A 154 12.07 1.44 3.21
N GLU A 155 13.03 2.31 2.96
CA GLU A 155 13.71 3.10 3.98
C GLU A 155 12.87 4.33 4.37
N ARG A 156 12.12 4.24 5.45
CA ARG A 156 11.14 5.27 5.85
C ARG A 156 11.79 6.40 6.64
N SER A 157 11.54 7.63 6.21
CA SER A 157 11.88 8.83 6.97
C SER A 157 10.80 9.16 8.01
N ASP A 158 11.14 10.05 8.96
CA ASP A 158 10.17 10.60 9.91
C ASP A 158 8.97 11.27 9.23
N TYR A 159 9.19 11.89 8.07
CA TYR A 159 8.14 12.49 7.26
C TYR A 159 7.14 11.43 6.80
N GLU A 160 7.64 10.32 6.28
CA GLU A 160 6.85 9.20 5.79
C GLU A 160 6.12 8.48 6.93
N LEU A 161 6.80 8.26 8.05
CA LEU A 161 6.22 7.64 9.25
C LEU A 161 5.05 8.46 9.81
N LYS A 162 5.13 9.80 9.79
CA LYS A 162 4.00 10.66 10.20
C LYS A 162 2.79 10.46 9.31
N ALA A 163 2.99 10.38 8.00
CA ALA A 163 1.91 10.15 7.04
C ALA A 163 1.30 8.74 7.23
N THR A 164 2.14 7.73 7.43
CA THR A 164 1.71 6.34 7.68
C THR A 164 0.90 6.23 8.98
N ARG A 165 1.35 6.85 10.08
CA ARG A 165 0.60 6.87 11.35
C ARG A 165 -0.74 7.56 11.23
N GLU A 166 -0.80 8.65 10.47
CA GLU A 166 -2.06 9.35 10.23
C GLU A 166 -3.02 8.53 9.37
N SER A 167 -2.50 7.81 8.37
CA SER A 167 -3.31 6.85 7.60
C SER A 167 -3.91 5.78 8.52
N ALA A 168 -3.13 5.19 9.42
CA ALA A 168 -3.63 4.20 10.38
C ALA A 168 -4.69 4.79 11.33
N ARG A 169 -4.50 6.01 11.84
CA ARG A 169 -5.51 6.72 12.65
C ARG A 169 -6.83 6.91 11.90
N ILE A 170 -6.76 7.19 10.62
CA ILE A 170 -7.96 7.29 9.76
C ILE A 170 -8.65 5.92 9.66
N GLY A 171 -7.88 4.83 9.56
CA GLY A 171 -8.40 3.46 9.60
C GLY A 171 -9.16 3.16 10.90
N ASP A 172 -8.63 3.56 12.06
CA ASP A 172 -9.31 3.43 13.36
C ASP A 172 -10.66 4.13 13.39
N ILE A 173 -10.76 5.32 12.79
CA ILE A 173 -12.04 6.06 12.67
C ILE A 173 -13.03 5.28 11.80
N GLY A 174 -12.56 4.71 10.70
CA GLY A 174 -13.39 3.86 9.83
C GLY A 174 -13.90 2.62 10.56
N TYR A 175 -13.06 1.93 11.32
CA TYR A 175 -13.47 0.77 12.10
C TYR A 175 -14.54 1.10 13.13
N LYS A 176 -14.39 2.22 13.82
CA LYS A 176 -15.42 2.69 14.74
C LYS A 176 -16.76 2.95 14.04
N ALA A 177 -16.73 3.59 12.88
CA ALA A 177 -17.94 3.81 12.08
C ALA A 177 -18.59 2.48 11.66
N MET A 178 -17.78 1.47 11.27
CA MET A 178 -18.29 0.12 10.98
C MET A 178 -19.04 -0.46 12.17
N ILE A 179 -18.46 -0.42 13.38
CA ILE A 179 -19.11 -0.91 14.62
C ILE A 179 -20.44 -0.19 14.88
N ASP A 180 -20.47 1.12 14.70
CA ASP A 180 -21.66 1.94 14.98
C ASP A 180 -22.82 1.66 14.01
N MET A 181 -22.50 1.24 12.78
CA MET A 181 -23.44 1.20 11.65
C MET A 181 -23.83 -0.20 11.19
N ALA A 182 -22.99 -1.22 11.38
CA ALA A 182 -23.28 -2.58 10.93
C ALA A 182 -24.41 -3.20 11.78
N LYS A 183 -25.64 -3.14 11.28
CA LYS A 183 -26.86 -3.61 11.96
C LYS A 183 -27.74 -4.41 11.01
N PRO A 184 -28.59 -5.33 11.55
CA PRO A 184 -29.56 -6.04 10.72
C PRO A 184 -30.41 -5.08 9.90
N GLY A 185 -30.57 -5.36 8.61
CA GLY A 185 -31.34 -4.57 7.65
C GLY A 185 -30.53 -3.50 6.90
N VAL A 186 -29.28 -3.20 7.32
CA VAL A 186 -28.41 -2.29 6.59
C VAL A 186 -27.84 -3.02 5.35
N ARG A 187 -27.89 -2.38 4.19
CA ARG A 187 -27.24 -2.91 2.97
C ARG A 187 -25.73 -2.70 3.02
N LEU A 188 -24.97 -3.65 2.48
CA LEU A 188 -23.50 -3.49 2.41
C LEU A 188 -23.07 -2.27 1.60
N SER A 189 -23.79 -1.96 0.50
CA SER A 189 -23.53 -0.76 -0.31
C SER A 189 -23.72 0.55 0.48
N ASP A 190 -24.72 0.60 1.37
CA ASP A 190 -24.95 1.77 2.23
C ASP A 190 -23.85 1.88 3.29
N LEU A 191 -23.49 0.77 3.94
CA LEU A 191 -22.40 0.72 4.93
C LEU A 191 -21.07 1.14 4.30
N HIS A 192 -20.77 0.66 3.11
CA HIS A 192 -19.55 1.04 2.37
C HIS A 192 -19.53 2.54 2.03
N THR A 193 -20.63 3.07 1.53
CA THR A 193 -20.73 4.49 1.16
C THR A 193 -20.49 5.41 2.35
N GLU A 194 -21.07 5.06 3.49
CA GLU A 194 -20.90 5.84 4.71
C GLU A 194 -19.47 5.69 5.26
N LEU A 195 -18.89 4.50 5.18
CA LEU A 195 -17.50 4.29 5.57
C LEU A 195 -16.55 5.14 4.72
N ASP A 196 -16.73 5.13 3.39
CA ASP A 196 -15.96 5.99 2.49
C ASP A 196 -16.10 7.47 2.84
N TYR A 197 -17.33 7.90 3.14
CA TYR A 197 -17.59 9.27 3.58
C TYR A 197 -16.81 9.61 4.86
N VAL A 198 -16.87 8.74 5.87
CA VAL A 198 -16.19 8.94 7.15
C VAL A 198 -14.67 8.98 6.96
N LEU A 199 -14.09 8.06 6.19
CA LEU A 199 -12.65 8.03 5.90
C LEU A 199 -12.20 9.30 5.17
N LYS A 200 -12.98 9.77 4.17
CA LYS A 200 -12.71 11.02 3.45
C LYS A 200 -12.81 12.24 4.34
N MET A 201 -13.81 12.28 5.24
CA MET A 201 -13.96 13.38 6.21
C MET A 201 -12.82 13.39 7.23
N ALA A 202 -12.26 12.23 7.56
CA ALA A 202 -11.09 12.10 8.43
C ALA A 202 -9.77 12.49 7.74
N GLY A 203 -9.77 12.69 6.42
CA GLY A 203 -8.62 13.17 5.66
C GLY A 203 -8.01 12.17 4.67
N ALA A 204 -8.61 10.99 4.47
CA ALA A 204 -8.14 10.07 3.44
C ALA A 204 -8.22 10.69 2.04
N GLU A 205 -7.13 10.66 1.31
CA GLU A 205 -7.11 11.08 -0.10
C GLU A 205 -7.71 10.03 -1.04
N GLU A 206 -7.52 8.77 -0.69
CA GLU A 206 -8.07 7.59 -1.36
C GLU A 206 -8.45 6.55 -0.32
N THR A 207 -9.36 5.67 -0.70
CA THR A 207 -9.81 4.55 0.09
C THR A 207 -9.93 3.34 -0.82
N PHE A 208 -9.59 2.17 -0.27
CA PHE A 208 -9.84 0.89 -0.90
C PHE A 208 -10.47 0.01 0.17
N THR A 209 -11.74 -0.32 -0.01
CA THR A 209 -12.51 -1.07 0.99
C THR A 209 -13.24 -2.23 0.31
N LEU A 210 -12.94 -3.43 0.75
CA LEU A 210 -13.69 -4.61 0.40
C LEU A 210 -14.48 -5.08 1.62
N MET A 211 -15.64 -5.66 1.40
CA MET A 211 -16.45 -6.19 2.49
C MET A 211 -17.33 -7.35 2.03
N SER A 212 -17.76 -8.13 3.00
CA SER A 212 -18.78 -9.15 2.80
C SER A 212 -19.50 -9.44 4.11
N ASN A 213 -20.69 -10.05 4.03
CA ASN A 213 -21.44 -10.53 5.18
C ASN A 213 -21.95 -11.95 4.94
N GLY A 214 -22.26 -12.64 6.00
CA GLY A 214 -22.87 -13.95 5.98
C GLY A 214 -22.65 -14.74 7.26
N LYS A 215 -23.24 -15.93 7.34
CA LYS A 215 -23.05 -16.85 8.44
C LYS A 215 -21.63 -17.40 8.40
N PHE A 216 -20.95 -17.42 9.53
CA PHE A 216 -19.63 -18.04 9.64
C PHE A 216 -19.75 -19.45 10.24
N SER A 217 -19.11 -20.43 9.63
CA SER A 217 -19.02 -21.79 10.16
C SER A 217 -17.68 -22.41 9.78
N LEU A 218 -17.07 -23.14 10.73
CA LEU A 218 -15.88 -23.97 10.49
C LEU A 218 -16.22 -25.39 10.00
N LYS A 219 -17.52 -25.72 9.91
CA LYS A 219 -17.98 -27.07 9.55
C LYS A 219 -18.72 -27.13 8.22
N ASP A 220 -19.34 -26.04 7.84
CA ASP A 220 -20.23 -25.98 6.69
C ASP A 220 -19.64 -25.06 5.61
N ASN A 221 -19.73 -25.50 4.38
CA ASN A 221 -19.27 -24.77 3.21
C ASN A 221 -20.24 -23.63 2.82
N HIS A 222 -20.87 -23.00 3.81
CA HIS A 222 -21.65 -21.79 3.58
C HIS A 222 -20.70 -20.62 3.38
N LEU A 223 -21.01 -19.78 2.40
CA LEU A 223 -20.23 -18.58 2.08
C LEU A 223 -19.99 -17.75 3.33
N PRO A 224 -18.88 -17.91 3.99
CA PRO A 224 -18.51 -16.97 5.04
C PRO A 224 -18.01 -15.72 4.40
N CYS A 225 -18.05 -14.70 5.18
CA CYS A 225 -17.71 -13.36 4.77
C CYS A 225 -16.35 -13.18 4.09
N ILE A 226 -15.45 -14.15 4.09
CA ILE A 226 -14.07 -13.90 3.71
C ILE A 226 -13.73 -14.19 2.26
N ASN A 227 -14.23 -15.25 1.68
CA ASN A 227 -13.89 -15.58 0.29
C ASN A 227 -14.84 -14.93 -0.74
N ALA A 228 -15.82 -14.18 -0.27
CA ALA A 228 -16.68 -13.34 -1.09
C ALA A 228 -16.26 -11.86 -1.04
N TYR A 229 -14.98 -11.59 -0.79
CA TYR A 229 -14.43 -10.25 -0.83
C TYR A 229 -14.69 -9.62 -2.18
N THR A 230 -15.66 -8.76 -2.23
CA THR A 230 -16.04 -8.04 -3.44
C THR A 230 -16.33 -6.59 -3.10
N TRP A 231 -16.54 -5.80 -4.12
CA TRP A 231 -17.23 -4.54 -3.96
C TRP A 231 -18.61 -4.82 -3.37
N PRO A 232 -19.04 -4.04 -2.38
CA PRO A 232 -20.29 -4.27 -1.69
C PRO A 232 -21.47 -4.18 -2.65
N ASP A 233 -22.42 -5.07 -2.44
CA ASP A 233 -23.68 -5.14 -3.20
C ASP A 233 -24.89 -4.75 -2.32
N ASP A 234 -26.10 -5.00 -2.82
CA ASP A 234 -27.34 -4.67 -2.13
C ASP A 234 -27.79 -5.72 -1.11
N ARG A 235 -26.96 -6.72 -0.78
CA ARG A 235 -27.29 -7.66 0.30
C ARG A 235 -27.41 -6.92 1.63
N CYS A 236 -28.48 -7.25 2.37
CA CYS A 236 -28.66 -6.73 3.71
C CYS A 236 -27.93 -7.62 4.73
N ILE A 237 -27.40 -6.99 5.75
CA ILE A 237 -26.90 -7.66 6.94
C ILE A 237 -28.08 -8.30 7.66
N GLU A 238 -27.96 -9.54 8.08
CA GLU A 238 -28.95 -10.26 8.85
C GLU A 238 -28.48 -10.48 10.30
N TYR A 239 -29.42 -10.72 11.20
CA TYR A 239 -29.11 -11.14 12.56
C TYR A 239 -28.33 -12.47 12.56
N GLY A 240 -27.23 -12.54 13.31
CA GLY A 240 -26.31 -13.69 13.35
C GLY A 240 -25.33 -13.74 12.19
N ASP A 241 -25.27 -12.72 11.31
CA ASP A 241 -24.21 -12.59 10.34
C ASP A 241 -22.88 -12.20 10.99
N CYS A 242 -21.80 -12.52 10.31
CA CYS A 242 -20.50 -11.88 10.49
C CYS A 242 -20.28 -10.91 9.32
N VAL A 243 -19.73 -9.75 9.61
CA VAL A 243 -19.34 -8.77 8.60
C VAL A 243 -17.82 -8.66 8.62
N ALA A 244 -17.18 -9.02 7.52
CA ALA A 244 -15.76 -8.83 7.32
C ALA A 244 -15.50 -7.61 6.44
N MET A 245 -14.46 -6.87 6.76
CA MET A 245 -14.14 -5.63 6.09
C MET A 245 -12.64 -5.40 6.07
N GLU A 246 -12.15 -4.96 4.92
CA GLU A 246 -10.80 -4.47 4.70
C GLU A 246 -10.86 -2.96 4.56
N ILE A 247 -10.35 -2.24 5.55
CA ILE A 247 -10.35 -0.78 5.61
C ILE A 247 -8.95 -0.29 5.25
N THR A 248 -8.82 0.32 4.07
CA THR A 248 -7.52 0.70 3.53
C THR A 248 -7.50 2.18 3.12
N PRO A 249 -7.26 3.10 4.05
CA PRO A 249 -7.10 4.52 3.76
C PRO A 249 -5.71 4.83 3.20
N ARG A 250 -5.63 5.93 2.43
CA ARG A 250 -4.39 6.54 1.98
C ARG A 250 -4.29 7.97 2.45
N TYR A 251 -3.18 8.33 3.08
CA TYR A 251 -2.93 9.71 3.52
C TYR A 251 -1.57 10.19 3.03
N LYS A 252 -1.52 11.35 2.38
CA LYS A 252 -0.30 11.92 1.76
C LYS A 252 0.52 10.91 0.93
N GLY A 253 -0.16 9.97 0.29
CA GLY A 253 0.46 8.92 -0.52
C GLY A 253 0.64 7.59 0.19
N TYR A 254 0.61 7.53 1.50
CA TYR A 254 0.91 6.32 2.27
C TYR A 254 -0.35 5.55 2.62
N TRP A 255 -0.31 4.25 2.31
CA TRP A 255 -1.36 3.31 2.61
C TRP A 255 -1.12 2.62 3.94
N THR A 256 -2.21 2.36 4.65
CA THR A 256 -2.29 1.38 5.73
C THR A 256 -3.53 0.53 5.53
N GLN A 257 -3.55 -0.63 6.17
CA GLN A 257 -4.67 -1.54 6.06
C GLN A 257 -5.02 -2.10 7.43
N MET A 258 -6.32 -2.18 7.67
CA MET A 258 -6.89 -2.86 8.82
C MET A 258 -7.95 -3.84 8.30
N VAL A 259 -7.89 -5.07 8.74
CA VAL A 259 -8.88 -6.10 8.42
C VAL A 259 -9.57 -6.53 9.71
N ARG A 260 -10.89 -6.48 9.70
CA ARG A 260 -11.73 -6.84 10.86
C ARG A 260 -12.94 -7.65 10.44
N THR A 261 -13.33 -8.53 11.33
CA THR A 261 -14.61 -9.25 11.25
C THR A 261 -15.37 -9.00 12.56
N ILE A 262 -16.63 -8.67 12.46
CA ILE A 262 -17.52 -8.48 13.62
C ILE A 262 -18.71 -9.43 13.55
N CYS A 263 -19.34 -9.72 14.71
CA CYS A 263 -20.60 -10.43 14.80
C CYS A 263 -21.77 -9.46 14.86
N VAL A 264 -22.90 -9.79 14.27
CA VAL A 264 -24.11 -8.96 14.29
C VAL A 264 -25.24 -9.67 15.05
N GLY A 265 -25.68 -9.06 16.14
CA GLY A 265 -26.77 -9.54 16.99
C GLY A 265 -26.33 -10.59 18.01
N GLU A 266 -25.55 -11.56 17.65
CA GLU A 266 -25.04 -12.59 18.58
C GLU A 266 -23.60 -13.01 18.25
N GLN A 267 -22.89 -13.48 19.28
CA GLN A 267 -21.53 -13.98 19.10
C GLN A 267 -21.54 -15.33 18.36
N ASN A 268 -20.76 -15.42 17.28
CA ASN A 268 -20.56 -16.67 16.56
C ASN A 268 -19.42 -17.47 17.21
N THR A 269 -19.73 -18.69 17.68
CA THR A 269 -18.78 -19.55 18.41
C THR A 269 -17.62 -20.00 17.52
N ASP A 270 -17.89 -20.39 16.26
CA ASP A 270 -16.86 -20.86 15.33
C ASP A 270 -15.92 -19.70 14.95
N LEU A 271 -16.48 -18.50 14.73
CA LEU A 271 -15.66 -17.30 14.49
C LEU A 271 -14.80 -16.96 15.71
N TYR A 272 -15.33 -17.10 16.92
CA TYR A 272 -14.56 -16.85 18.14
C TYR A 272 -13.36 -17.79 18.29
N ILE A 273 -13.53 -19.08 17.94
CA ILE A 273 -12.45 -20.07 17.94
C ILE A 273 -11.37 -19.69 16.90
N ALA A 274 -11.81 -19.40 15.69
CA ALA A 274 -10.91 -18.99 14.61
C ALA A 274 -10.18 -17.67 14.94
N HIS A 275 -10.90 -16.70 15.53
CA HIS A 275 -10.32 -15.43 15.96
C HIS A 275 -9.21 -15.62 16.99
N LYS A 276 -9.40 -16.47 18.00
CA LYS A 276 -8.35 -16.78 18.98
C LYS A 276 -7.10 -17.34 18.34
N ALA A 277 -7.25 -18.30 17.42
CA ALA A 277 -6.14 -18.85 16.67
C ALA A 277 -5.44 -17.76 15.82
N GLN A 278 -6.21 -16.91 15.16
CA GLN A 278 -5.71 -15.81 14.36
C GLN A 278 -4.85 -14.82 15.17
N ILE A 279 -5.33 -14.43 16.36
CA ILE A 279 -4.58 -13.53 17.25
C ILE A 279 -3.29 -14.16 17.74
N GLU A 280 -3.29 -15.48 18.00
CA GLU A 280 -2.09 -16.22 18.40
C GLU A 280 -1.06 -16.28 17.25
N VAL A 281 -1.50 -16.58 16.03
CA VAL A 281 -0.64 -16.58 14.83
C VAL A 281 -0.04 -15.20 14.61
N ILE A 282 -0.86 -14.13 14.55
CA ILE A 282 -0.37 -12.76 14.38
C ILE A 282 0.59 -12.36 15.50
N GLY A 283 0.24 -12.66 16.75
CA GLY A 283 1.09 -12.36 17.91
C GLY A 283 2.45 -13.06 17.87
N SER A 284 2.53 -14.24 17.25
CA SER A 284 3.79 -14.94 17.02
C SER A 284 4.62 -14.30 15.92
N MET A 285 3.98 -13.91 14.80
CA MET A 285 4.64 -13.23 13.68
C MET A 285 5.20 -11.86 14.08
N ILE A 286 4.46 -11.07 14.86
CA ILE A 286 4.89 -9.75 15.34
C ILE A 286 6.26 -9.81 16.01
N LYS A 287 6.56 -10.86 16.76
CA LYS A 287 7.85 -11.05 17.44
C LYS A 287 9.03 -11.17 16.49
N LEU A 288 8.77 -11.56 15.24
CA LEU A 288 9.76 -11.72 14.19
C LEU A 288 9.91 -10.48 13.29
N LEU A 289 9.03 -9.47 13.42
CA LEU A 289 9.14 -8.24 12.64
C LEU A 289 10.28 -7.35 13.16
N LYS A 290 11.53 -7.84 13.02
CA LYS A 290 12.74 -7.18 13.47
C LYS A 290 13.73 -6.93 12.32
N PRO A 291 14.52 -5.86 12.39
CA PRO A 291 15.59 -5.65 11.42
C PRO A 291 16.51 -6.87 11.31
N GLY A 292 16.85 -7.25 10.09
CA GLY A 292 17.72 -8.39 9.77
C GLY A 292 17.01 -9.73 9.66
N VAL A 293 15.74 -9.85 10.03
CA VAL A 293 14.94 -11.07 9.82
C VAL A 293 14.52 -11.16 8.36
N ARG A 294 14.53 -12.35 7.79
CA ARG A 294 14.06 -12.59 6.43
C ARG A 294 12.54 -12.75 6.41
N LEU A 295 11.92 -12.27 5.36
CA LEU A 295 10.46 -12.36 5.19
C LEU A 295 9.99 -13.82 5.07
N ASP A 296 10.76 -14.69 4.41
CA ASP A 296 10.44 -16.12 4.29
C ASP A 296 10.43 -16.83 5.67
N ASP A 297 11.29 -16.41 6.62
CA ASP A 297 11.26 -16.93 7.99
C ASP A 297 9.94 -16.56 8.70
N VAL A 298 9.45 -15.34 8.51
CA VAL A 298 8.16 -14.88 9.08
C VAL A 298 6.99 -15.69 8.50
N VAL A 299 7.00 -15.91 7.18
CA VAL A 299 5.94 -16.68 6.49
C VAL A 299 5.98 -18.16 6.89
N THR A 300 7.16 -18.76 6.96
CA THR A 300 7.34 -20.14 7.39
C THR A 300 6.82 -20.33 8.82
N HIS A 301 7.21 -19.44 9.74
CA HIS A 301 6.73 -19.47 11.12
C HIS A 301 5.21 -19.36 11.23
N MET A 302 4.59 -18.49 10.45
CA MET A 302 3.13 -18.38 10.36
C MET A 302 2.48 -19.71 10.01
N TRP A 303 3.02 -20.44 9.04
CA TRP A 303 2.50 -21.74 8.61
C TRP A 303 2.64 -22.79 9.70
N GLU A 304 3.78 -22.85 10.37
CA GLU A 304 4.02 -23.79 11.46
C GLU A 304 3.03 -23.57 12.61
N VAL A 305 2.91 -22.33 13.10
CA VAL A 305 1.98 -22.01 14.21
C VAL A 305 0.52 -22.24 13.80
N SER A 306 0.14 -21.90 12.57
CA SER A 306 -1.23 -22.15 12.09
C SER A 306 -1.55 -23.64 12.08
N LYS A 307 -0.63 -24.48 11.63
CA LYS A 307 -0.76 -25.92 11.59
C LYS A 307 -0.88 -26.52 12.99
N ASP A 308 -0.09 -26.05 13.95
CA ASP A 308 -0.13 -26.50 15.34
C ASP A 308 -1.47 -26.20 16.01
N LEU A 309 -2.12 -25.12 15.58
CA LEU A 309 -3.47 -24.71 16.02
C LEU A 309 -4.60 -25.42 15.24
N GLY A 310 -4.28 -26.28 14.28
CA GLY A 310 -5.25 -27.03 13.49
C GLY A 310 -5.80 -26.25 12.28
N PHE A 311 -5.13 -25.18 11.86
CA PHE A 311 -5.50 -24.35 10.71
C PHE A 311 -4.45 -24.39 9.60
N ILE A 312 -4.84 -23.90 8.44
CA ILE A 312 -3.95 -23.63 7.31
C ILE A 312 -3.99 -22.12 7.06
N ALA A 313 -2.84 -21.48 7.00
CA ALA A 313 -2.77 -20.08 6.58
C ALA A 313 -2.70 -20.00 5.05
N LYS A 314 -3.62 -19.24 4.42
CA LYS A 314 -3.61 -18.99 2.98
C LYS A 314 -2.71 -17.80 2.62
N LEU A 315 -2.12 -17.87 1.44
CA LEU A 315 -1.42 -16.74 0.82
C LEU A 315 -2.37 -15.94 -0.11
N PRO A 316 -2.17 -14.64 -0.26
CA PRO A 316 -1.20 -13.80 0.45
C PRO A 316 -1.61 -13.54 1.90
N SER A 317 -0.65 -13.58 2.82
CA SER A 317 -0.92 -13.44 4.27
C SER A 317 -0.30 -12.19 4.87
N CYS A 318 0.58 -11.56 4.12
CA CYS A 318 1.28 -10.35 4.54
C CYS A 318 1.89 -9.66 3.34
N HIS A 319 2.13 -8.37 3.45
CA HIS A 319 2.83 -7.59 2.44
C HIS A 319 3.41 -6.29 3.02
N LEU A 320 4.39 -5.72 2.33
CA LEU A 320 4.86 -4.38 2.61
C LEU A 320 3.87 -3.36 2.06
N ALA A 321 3.73 -2.22 2.73
CA ALA A 321 2.90 -1.12 2.27
C ALA A 321 3.63 0.22 2.39
N GLY A 322 3.25 1.16 1.55
CA GLY A 322 3.82 2.49 1.54
C GLY A 322 3.11 3.40 0.56
N ILE A 323 3.84 3.96 -0.39
CA ILE A 323 3.28 4.73 -1.50
C ILE A 323 2.45 3.82 -2.43
N ASP A 324 2.88 2.59 -2.65
CA ASP A 324 2.03 1.55 -3.21
C ASP A 324 1.31 0.81 -2.07
N LEU A 325 0.11 0.31 -2.34
CA LEU A 325 -0.61 -0.53 -1.40
C LEU A 325 0.18 -1.81 -1.12
N ASP A 326 0.91 -2.25 -2.12
CA ASP A 326 1.78 -3.40 -2.11
C ASP A 326 3.18 -2.98 -2.59
N GLU A 327 4.10 -2.76 -1.65
CA GLU A 327 5.47 -2.31 -1.95
C GLU A 327 6.40 -3.44 -2.38
N GLY A 328 5.98 -4.70 -2.34
CA GLY A 328 6.82 -5.85 -2.62
C GLY A 328 6.30 -6.71 -3.75
N TRP A 329 7.22 -7.41 -4.42
CA TRP A 329 6.92 -8.28 -5.55
C TRP A 329 6.52 -9.70 -5.17
N GLN A 330 6.83 -10.15 -3.96
CA GLN A 330 6.75 -11.58 -3.66
C GLN A 330 6.31 -11.86 -2.24
N TYR A 331 5.13 -12.40 -2.12
CA TYR A 331 4.60 -13.01 -0.90
C TYR A 331 4.80 -14.52 -0.96
N SER A 332 6.01 -14.98 -1.21
CA SER A 332 6.31 -16.41 -1.29
C SER A 332 7.14 -16.85 -0.09
N MET A 333 7.12 -18.15 0.18
CA MET A 333 8.02 -18.79 1.14
C MET A 333 9.49 -18.75 0.70
N GLU A 334 9.79 -18.14 -0.45
CA GLU A 334 11.11 -18.02 -1.06
C GLU A 334 11.54 -16.55 -1.20
N SER A 335 10.96 -15.65 -0.38
CA SER A 335 11.32 -14.22 -0.42
C SER A 335 12.69 -14.00 0.20
N ASP A 336 13.57 -13.31 -0.50
CA ASP A 336 14.89 -12.89 -0.02
C ASP A 336 14.88 -11.49 0.64
N ILE A 337 13.71 -10.89 0.80
CA ILE A 337 13.54 -9.60 1.46
C ILE A 337 14.00 -9.70 2.92
N VAL A 338 14.95 -8.85 3.30
CA VAL A 338 15.41 -8.67 4.67
C VAL A 338 14.70 -7.46 5.27
N LEU A 339 14.04 -7.67 6.41
CA LEU A 339 13.32 -6.60 7.09
C LEU A 339 14.29 -5.53 7.60
N MET A 340 13.92 -4.27 7.40
CA MET A 340 14.64 -3.10 7.90
C MET A 340 13.78 -2.33 8.89
N GLU A 341 14.41 -1.58 9.77
CA GLU A 341 13.72 -0.72 10.72
C GLU A 341 12.75 0.24 10.00
N ASN A 342 11.59 0.44 10.59
CA ASN A 342 10.53 1.31 10.07
C ASN A 342 9.87 0.87 8.75
N MET A 343 10.19 -0.29 8.20
CA MET A 343 9.36 -0.87 7.14
C MET A 343 7.92 -1.01 7.63
N THR A 344 6.97 -0.63 6.79
CA THR A 344 5.54 -0.83 7.08
C THR A 344 5.11 -2.18 6.56
N PHE A 345 4.63 -3.02 7.46
CA PHE A 345 4.24 -4.39 7.18
C PHE A 345 2.75 -4.60 7.49
N ILE A 346 2.00 -5.11 6.55
CA ILE A 346 0.61 -5.51 6.78
C ILE A 346 0.59 -7.03 7.01
N LEU A 347 0.12 -7.43 8.19
CA LEU A 347 -0.12 -8.81 8.53
C LEU A 347 -1.61 -9.09 8.54
N HIS A 348 -2.08 -9.95 7.65
CA HIS A 348 -3.48 -10.35 7.57
C HIS A 348 -3.64 -11.81 7.10
N PRO A 349 -3.02 -12.78 7.80
CA PRO A 349 -3.20 -14.16 7.40
C PRO A 349 -4.69 -14.54 7.37
N THR A 350 -5.07 -15.34 6.37
CA THR A 350 -6.39 -15.97 6.33
C THR A 350 -6.25 -17.38 6.85
N LEU A 351 -6.81 -17.66 8.02
CA LEU A 351 -6.82 -19.01 8.59
C LEU A 351 -8.06 -19.79 8.14
N ILE A 352 -7.82 -20.94 7.55
CA ILE A 352 -8.87 -21.88 7.13
C ILE A 352 -8.69 -23.24 7.80
N THR A 353 -9.76 -24.03 7.89
CA THR A 353 -9.63 -25.45 8.24
C THR A 353 -9.23 -26.29 7.03
N PRO A 354 -8.59 -27.48 7.23
CA PRO A 354 -8.16 -28.34 6.12
C PRO A 354 -9.28 -28.76 5.16
N ASP A 355 -10.50 -28.86 5.66
CA ASP A 355 -11.65 -29.36 4.92
C ASP A 355 -12.50 -28.28 4.26
N ILE A 356 -12.26 -27.01 4.60
CA ILE A 356 -13.08 -25.87 4.19
C ILE A 356 -12.18 -24.76 3.70
N ASP A 357 -12.42 -24.31 2.45
CA ASP A 357 -11.67 -23.22 1.83
C ASP A 357 -12.10 -21.83 2.33
N PHE A 358 -12.52 -21.76 3.59
CA PHE A 358 -13.02 -20.54 4.25
C PHE A 358 -12.46 -20.41 5.65
N GLY A 359 -12.29 -19.18 6.09
CA GLY A 359 -11.76 -18.92 7.40
C GLY A 359 -11.84 -17.47 7.81
N ILE A 360 -11.23 -17.14 8.91
CA ILE A 360 -11.17 -15.77 9.39
C ILE A 360 -10.09 -14.99 8.65
N PHE A 361 -10.41 -13.71 8.36
CA PHE A 361 -9.49 -12.73 7.85
C PHE A 361 -9.42 -11.55 8.82
N TRP A 362 -8.24 -11.35 9.41
CA TRP A 362 -8.00 -10.34 10.43
C TRP A 362 -6.56 -9.87 10.35
N GLY A 363 -6.34 -8.58 10.50
CA GLY A 363 -4.98 -8.07 10.46
C GLY A 363 -4.87 -6.57 10.55
N GLU A 364 -3.62 -6.11 10.59
CA GLU A 364 -3.28 -4.70 10.75
C GLU A 364 -1.92 -4.35 10.12
N SER A 365 -1.66 -3.05 10.11
CA SER A 365 -0.35 -2.51 9.73
C SER A 365 0.57 -2.38 10.92
N TYR A 366 1.81 -2.83 10.76
CA TYR A 366 2.88 -2.80 11.76
C TYR A 366 4.11 -2.10 11.22
N LEU A 367 4.87 -1.45 12.08
CA LEU A 367 6.25 -1.03 11.79
C LEU A 367 7.22 -2.07 12.30
N VAL A 368 8.21 -2.40 11.51
CA VAL A 368 9.36 -3.21 11.93
C VAL A 368 10.19 -2.42 12.93
N SER A 369 10.50 -3.01 14.08
CA SER A 369 11.35 -2.40 15.11
C SER A 369 12.22 -3.43 15.82
N ASP A 370 13.23 -2.98 16.59
CA ASP A 370 14.13 -3.85 17.36
C ASP A 370 13.38 -4.74 18.37
N ASP A 371 12.25 -4.28 18.89
CA ASP A 371 11.42 -5.02 19.86
C ASP A 371 10.41 -5.96 19.20
N GLY A 372 10.29 -5.93 17.86
CA GLY A 372 9.28 -6.62 17.07
C GLY A 372 8.33 -5.62 16.38
N GLY A 373 7.26 -6.12 15.79
CA GLY A 373 6.28 -5.28 15.08
C GLY A 373 5.54 -4.33 16.02
N PHE A 374 5.65 -3.04 15.76
CA PHE A 374 4.87 -2.02 16.45
C PHE A 374 3.55 -1.79 15.73
N CYS A 375 2.43 -2.09 16.38
CA CYS A 375 1.09 -1.89 15.80
C CYS A 375 0.81 -0.39 15.57
N LEU A 376 0.34 -0.04 14.37
CA LEU A 376 0.01 1.34 14.01
C LEU A 376 -1.40 1.74 14.43
N SER A 377 -2.32 0.77 14.53
CA SER A 377 -3.70 0.98 14.95
C SER A 377 -3.80 1.10 16.48
N SER A 378 -4.72 1.91 16.92
CA SER A 378 -5.14 1.99 18.33
C SER A 378 -6.38 1.15 18.66
N SER A 379 -7.00 0.57 17.64
CA SER A 379 -8.15 -0.33 17.80
C SER A 379 -7.71 -1.66 18.39
N GLY A 380 -8.45 -2.17 19.36
CA GLY A 380 -8.14 -3.45 20.00
C GLY A 380 -8.29 -4.66 19.08
N ASN A 381 -7.87 -5.80 19.59
CA ASN A 381 -7.97 -7.09 18.91
C ASN A 381 -9.18 -7.94 19.36
N GLU A 382 -10.15 -7.34 20.03
CA GLU A 382 -11.34 -8.05 20.52
C GLU A 382 -12.32 -8.29 19.37
N LEU A 383 -12.93 -9.48 19.37
CA LEU A 383 -14.05 -9.79 18.49
C LEU A 383 -15.29 -9.06 19.00
N ILE A 384 -15.74 -8.08 18.25
CA ILE A 384 -16.90 -7.25 18.62
C ILE A 384 -18.19 -7.91 18.16
N THR A 385 -19.24 -7.79 18.99
CA THR A 385 -20.63 -8.11 18.62
C THR A 385 -21.45 -6.83 18.71
N VAL A 386 -22.15 -6.48 17.67
CA VAL A 386 -23.00 -5.28 17.51
C VAL A 386 -24.47 -5.64 17.48
#